data_9e535badbcead5884817572f82a7edab
#
_entry.id   9e535badbcead5884817572f82a7edab
#
_cell.length_a   1.000
_cell.length_b   1.000
_cell.length_c   1.000
_cell.angle_alpha   90.00
_cell.angle_beta   90.00
_cell.angle_gamma   90.00
#
_symmetry.space_group_name_H-M   'P 1'
#
loop_
_entity.id
_entity.type
_entity.pdbx_description
1 polymer ?
#
loop_
_entity_poly.entity_id
_entity_poly.type
_entity_poly.pdbx_seq_one_letter_code
_entity_poly.pdbx_strand_id
1 'polypeptide(L)'
;TWTFHLRKDAKWSDGSAVTSADFVNTIKRSLDGKTSKSIYADMLSPIVGATEAYAGTASVDNVGVTAPDDYTIEFKLVKPCSYFLKLIAMQCCYPSKAGIATNENETWYTDPKTNLANGAFYMTEYVQGQYYKLKKNPNYYDADKVYLEDITVKFIDDATAAVSAYKTNEVDFATNLPAYVMSEYQGKSDLVLQPNITTRFILFNVTKAPFNNDKVRRAISMALSRAEICKTVGDDYEASTQFIAKYMLSNLGTGKKFSDESGEMVTEDIAKTKSLLAEAGYPNGAGFPTVTYNYPNNEQDKLCLLYTSPSPRDRT
;
A
#
# COMPACT_ATOMS: atom_id res chain seq x y z
N THR A 1 -17.29 2.23 -21.62
CA THR A 1 -17.98 1.25 -20.75
C THR A 1 -17.20 -0.05 -20.74
N TRP A 2 -17.14 -0.70 -19.57
CA TRP A 2 -16.67 -2.05 -19.39
C TRP A 2 -17.81 -2.88 -18.82
N THR A 3 -18.01 -4.08 -19.37
CA THR A 3 -19.00 -5.04 -18.89
C THR A 3 -18.28 -6.31 -18.46
N PHE A 4 -18.56 -6.77 -17.25
CA PHE A 4 -17.99 -8.00 -16.66
C PHE A 4 -19.11 -9.00 -16.39
N HIS A 5 -18.89 -10.24 -16.80
CA HIS A 5 -19.77 -11.37 -16.50
C HIS A 5 -19.12 -12.19 -15.38
N LEU A 6 -19.83 -12.28 -14.26
CA LEU A 6 -19.36 -13.01 -13.09
C LEU A 6 -19.55 -14.50 -13.28
N ARG A 7 -18.69 -15.29 -12.63
CA ARG A 7 -18.90 -16.74 -12.49
C ARG A 7 -20.14 -17.01 -11.62
N LYS A 8 -20.92 -18.02 -11.98
CA LYS A 8 -22.17 -18.37 -11.29
C LYS A 8 -22.00 -19.33 -10.12
N ASP A 9 -20.82 -19.92 -9.98
CA ASP A 9 -20.48 -20.91 -8.96
C ASP A 9 -19.75 -20.31 -7.74
N ALA A 10 -19.43 -19.01 -7.75
CA ALA A 10 -18.82 -18.32 -6.63
C ALA A 10 -19.82 -18.19 -5.47
N LYS A 11 -19.35 -18.55 -4.27
CA LYS A 11 -20.15 -18.48 -3.04
C LYS A 11 -19.38 -17.77 -1.94
N TRP A 12 -20.11 -17.15 -1.05
CA TRP A 12 -19.61 -16.70 0.24
C TRP A 12 -19.40 -17.89 1.18
N SER A 13 -18.65 -17.69 2.25
CA SER A 13 -18.36 -18.71 3.27
C SER A 13 -19.61 -19.26 3.95
N ASP A 14 -20.72 -18.53 3.96
CA ASP A 14 -22.03 -18.97 4.45
C ASP A 14 -22.83 -19.78 3.42
N GLY A 15 -22.29 -19.99 2.22
CA GLY A 15 -22.93 -20.71 1.12
C GLY A 15 -23.81 -19.86 0.22
N SER A 16 -24.08 -18.61 0.55
CA SER A 16 -24.86 -17.70 -0.31
C SER A 16 -24.07 -17.31 -1.58
N ALA A 17 -24.78 -17.03 -2.67
CA ALA A 17 -24.14 -16.66 -3.94
C ALA A 17 -23.40 -15.32 -3.82
N VAL A 18 -22.28 -15.20 -4.53
CA VAL A 18 -21.63 -13.91 -4.81
C VAL A 18 -22.31 -13.31 -6.02
N THR A 19 -22.80 -12.08 -5.89
CA THR A 19 -23.54 -11.39 -6.95
C THR A 19 -22.89 -10.06 -7.32
N SER A 20 -23.34 -9.50 -8.42
CA SER A 20 -22.94 -8.17 -8.90
C SER A 20 -23.22 -7.07 -7.87
N ALA A 21 -24.28 -7.22 -7.06
CA ALA A 21 -24.60 -6.29 -5.98
C ALA A 21 -23.50 -6.18 -4.94
N ASP A 22 -22.77 -7.25 -4.65
CA ASP A 22 -21.65 -7.26 -3.69
C ASP A 22 -20.48 -6.39 -4.18
N PHE A 23 -20.20 -6.38 -5.47
CA PHE A 23 -19.18 -5.51 -6.09
C PHE A 23 -19.62 -4.05 -6.12
N VAL A 24 -20.87 -3.80 -6.55
CA VAL A 24 -21.43 -2.44 -6.56
C VAL A 24 -21.43 -1.87 -5.15
N ASN A 25 -21.76 -2.68 -4.13
CA ASN A 25 -21.70 -2.28 -2.72
C ASN A 25 -20.31 -1.80 -2.34
N THR A 26 -19.25 -2.55 -2.66
CA THR A 26 -17.87 -2.18 -2.34
C THR A 26 -17.49 -0.83 -2.95
N ILE A 27 -17.77 -0.63 -4.25
CA ILE A 27 -17.42 0.61 -4.95
C ILE A 27 -18.17 1.80 -4.36
N LYS A 28 -19.50 1.69 -4.19
CA LYS A 28 -20.33 2.77 -3.66
C LYS A 28 -19.96 3.09 -2.20
N ARG A 29 -19.75 2.08 -1.36
CA ARG A 29 -19.31 2.25 0.03
C ARG A 29 -17.96 2.97 0.13
N SER A 30 -17.01 2.63 -0.75
CA SER A 30 -15.69 3.28 -0.77
C SER A 30 -15.75 4.74 -1.23
N LEU A 31 -16.71 5.08 -2.07
CA LEU A 31 -16.89 6.41 -2.66
C LEU A 31 -17.88 7.30 -1.92
N ASP A 32 -18.54 6.82 -0.87
CA ASP A 32 -19.45 7.66 -0.08
C ASP A 32 -18.63 8.65 0.77
N GLY A 33 -18.44 9.85 0.29
CA GLY A 33 -17.62 10.89 0.94
C GLY A 33 -18.14 11.37 2.29
N LYS A 34 -19.37 10.99 2.69
CA LYS A 34 -19.94 11.31 4.00
C LYS A 34 -19.53 10.30 5.08
N THR A 35 -19.40 9.05 4.71
CA THR A 35 -19.20 7.94 5.66
C THR A 35 -17.94 7.13 5.39
N SER A 36 -17.39 7.19 4.17
CA SER A 36 -16.20 6.42 3.79
C SER A 36 -14.93 6.96 4.44
N LYS A 37 -14.12 6.03 4.97
CA LYS A 37 -12.75 6.26 5.43
C LYS A 37 -11.73 5.62 4.47
N SER A 38 -12.13 5.32 3.23
CA SER A 38 -11.27 4.64 2.26
C SER A 38 -10.12 5.54 1.78
N ILE A 39 -8.89 5.11 2.03
CA ILE A 39 -7.68 5.78 1.51
C ILE A 39 -7.44 5.50 0.02
N TYR A 40 -8.23 4.62 -0.59
CA TYR A 40 -8.12 4.21 -1.99
C TYR A 40 -9.18 4.84 -2.89
N ALA A 41 -10.06 5.69 -2.36
CA ALA A 41 -11.16 6.28 -3.12
C ALA A 41 -10.68 7.07 -4.35
N ASP A 42 -9.57 7.80 -4.25
CA ASP A 42 -8.98 8.56 -5.37
C ASP A 42 -8.59 7.66 -6.55
N MET A 43 -8.24 6.41 -6.29
CA MET A 43 -7.89 5.46 -7.35
C MET A 43 -9.09 5.09 -8.22
N LEU A 44 -10.32 5.25 -7.72
CA LEU A 44 -11.56 4.99 -8.42
C LEU A 44 -12.04 6.19 -9.27
N SER A 45 -11.29 7.29 -9.26
CA SER A 45 -11.59 8.51 -10.05
C SER A 45 -11.80 8.31 -11.56
N PRO A 46 -11.29 7.24 -12.24
CA PRO A 46 -11.67 6.98 -13.63
C PRO A 46 -13.14 6.63 -13.83
N ILE A 47 -13.88 6.22 -12.78
CA ILE A 47 -15.30 5.89 -12.86
C ILE A 47 -16.13 7.19 -12.86
N VAL A 48 -17.12 7.30 -13.74
CA VAL A 48 -18.02 8.46 -13.80
C VAL A 48 -18.66 8.73 -12.44
N GLY A 49 -18.65 9.98 -12.00
CA GLY A 49 -19.26 10.41 -10.73
C GLY A 49 -18.48 10.03 -9.45
N ALA A 50 -17.36 9.30 -9.56
CA ALA A 50 -16.59 8.85 -8.41
C ALA A 50 -16.00 10.02 -7.61
N THR A 51 -15.41 11.00 -8.29
CA THR A 51 -14.79 12.17 -7.65
C THR A 51 -15.80 13.01 -6.89
N GLU A 52 -16.95 13.28 -7.51
CA GLU A 52 -18.03 14.08 -6.92
C GLU A 52 -18.69 13.37 -5.74
N ALA A 53 -18.88 12.05 -5.83
CA ALA A 53 -19.40 11.23 -4.74
C ALA A 53 -18.43 11.23 -3.54
N TYR A 54 -17.15 11.01 -3.78
CA TYR A 54 -16.14 11.01 -2.70
C TYR A 54 -15.96 12.41 -2.09
N ALA A 55 -16.08 13.47 -2.87
CA ALA A 55 -16.08 14.84 -2.35
C ALA A 55 -17.37 15.19 -1.57
N GLY A 56 -18.37 14.32 -1.55
CA GLY A 56 -19.68 14.55 -0.91
C GLY A 56 -20.56 15.56 -1.64
N THR A 57 -20.22 15.94 -2.87
CA THR A 57 -20.94 16.91 -3.69
C THR A 57 -22.04 16.28 -4.57
N ALA A 58 -22.01 14.94 -4.75
CA ALA A 58 -23.04 14.17 -5.43
C ALA A 58 -23.38 12.89 -4.65
N SER A 59 -24.54 12.28 -4.97
CA SER A 59 -24.91 10.98 -4.41
C SER A 59 -24.04 9.87 -5.00
N VAL A 60 -23.72 8.85 -4.20
CA VAL A 60 -23.08 7.61 -4.66
C VAL A 60 -23.92 6.85 -5.69
N ASP A 61 -25.22 7.14 -5.79
CA ASP A 61 -26.08 6.55 -6.80
C ASP A 61 -25.80 7.05 -8.21
N ASN A 62 -25.11 8.19 -8.32
CA ASN A 62 -24.67 8.75 -9.60
C ASN A 62 -23.35 8.17 -10.10
N VAL A 63 -22.72 7.29 -9.30
CA VAL A 63 -21.47 6.62 -9.70
C VAL A 63 -21.75 5.64 -10.84
N GLY A 64 -20.93 5.69 -11.85
CA GLY A 64 -21.03 4.88 -13.07
C GLY A 64 -20.69 3.40 -12.86
N VAL A 65 -21.23 2.77 -11.82
CA VAL A 65 -21.19 1.33 -11.58
C VAL A 65 -22.60 0.82 -11.37
N THR A 66 -23.01 -0.18 -12.16
CA THR A 66 -24.37 -0.74 -12.13
C THR A 66 -24.32 -2.27 -12.19
N ALA A 67 -25.38 -2.90 -11.69
CA ALA A 67 -25.63 -4.34 -11.73
C ALA A 67 -26.94 -4.59 -12.49
N PRO A 68 -26.92 -4.75 -13.84
CA PRO A 68 -28.12 -5.00 -14.62
C PRO A 68 -28.85 -6.31 -14.24
N ASP A 69 -28.07 -7.30 -13.82
CA ASP A 69 -28.53 -8.56 -13.27
C ASP A 69 -27.54 -9.11 -12.23
N ASP A 70 -27.85 -10.23 -11.59
CA ASP A 70 -27.06 -10.81 -10.49
C ASP A 70 -25.61 -11.18 -10.87
N TYR A 71 -25.31 -11.31 -12.17
CA TYR A 71 -24.00 -11.77 -12.65
C TYR A 71 -23.36 -10.84 -13.70
N THR A 72 -23.91 -9.66 -13.87
CA THR A 72 -23.34 -8.65 -14.79
C THR A 72 -23.04 -7.36 -14.04
N ILE A 73 -21.84 -6.83 -14.23
CA ILE A 73 -21.41 -5.52 -13.70
C ILE A 73 -21.02 -4.64 -14.88
N GLU A 74 -21.50 -3.42 -14.88
CA GLU A 74 -21.11 -2.42 -15.87
C GLU A 74 -20.42 -1.22 -15.19
N PHE A 75 -19.28 -0.80 -15.76
CA PHE A 75 -18.58 0.41 -15.37
C PHE A 75 -18.59 1.42 -16.52
N LYS A 76 -19.03 2.64 -16.24
CA LYS A 76 -18.87 3.79 -17.14
C LYS A 76 -17.67 4.60 -16.70
N LEU A 77 -16.71 4.81 -17.60
CA LEU A 77 -15.53 5.61 -17.34
C LEU A 77 -15.66 7.02 -17.92
N VAL A 78 -15.03 7.99 -17.23
CA VAL A 78 -14.95 9.38 -17.68
C VAL A 78 -14.24 9.50 -19.02
N LYS A 79 -13.21 8.67 -19.23
CA LYS A 79 -12.41 8.59 -20.48
C LYS A 79 -11.83 7.18 -20.63
N PRO A 80 -11.31 6.81 -21.80
CA PRO A 80 -10.57 5.56 -21.96
C PRO A 80 -9.43 5.46 -20.95
N CYS A 81 -9.35 4.31 -20.25
CA CYS A 81 -8.35 4.04 -19.20
C CYS A 81 -7.72 2.67 -19.47
N SER A 82 -6.47 2.65 -19.95
CA SER A 82 -5.77 1.43 -20.34
C SER A 82 -5.41 0.52 -19.15
N TYR A 83 -5.30 1.08 -17.97
CA TYR A 83 -4.97 0.36 -16.74
C TYR A 83 -6.20 -0.03 -15.91
N PHE A 84 -7.42 0.20 -16.39
CA PHE A 84 -8.65 -0.03 -15.61
C PHE A 84 -8.77 -1.48 -15.11
N LEU A 85 -8.40 -2.47 -15.92
CA LEU A 85 -8.41 -3.88 -15.49
C LEU A 85 -7.47 -4.16 -14.32
N LYS A 86 -6.31 -3.49 -14.27
CA LYS A 86 -5.38 -3.59 -13.14
C LYS A 86 -5.93 -2.89 -11.90
N LEU A 87 -6.62 -1.77 -12.10
CA LEU A 87 -7.25 -1.01 -11.01
C LEU A 87 -8.32 -1.84 -10.29
N ILE A 88 -9.25 -2.44 -11.03
CA ILE A 88 -10.34 -3.22 -10.43
C ILE A 88 -9.87 -4.56 -9.84
N ALA A 89 -8.65 -5.01 -10.16
CA ALA A 89 -8.03 -6.17 -9.52
C ALA A 89 -7.40 -5.83 -8.16
N MET A 90 -7.41 -4.56 -7.74
CA MET A 90 -6.89 -4.16 -6.42
C MET A 90 -7.86 -4.54 -5.31
N GLN A 91 -7.32 -4.78 -4.12
CA GLN A 91 -8.09 -5.19 -2.94
C GLN A 91 -9.24 -4.23 -2.57
N CYS A 92 -9.12 -2.93 -2.85
CA CYS A 92 -10.19 -1.96 -2.62
C CYS A 92 -11.44 -2.18 -3.49
N CYS A 93 -11.33 -3.02 -4.52
CA CYS A 93 -12.42 -3.41 -5.42
C CYS A 93 -12.94 -4.83 -5.16
N TYR A 94 -12.38 -5.55 -4.19
CA TYR A 94 -12.88 -6.89 -3.87
C TYR A 94 -14.31 -6.83 -3.35
N PRO A 95 -15.16 -7.80 -3.72
CA PRO A 95 -16.55 -7.77 -3.29
C PRO A 95 -16.66 -7.86 -1.76
N SER A 96 -17.58 -7.12 -1.21
CA SER A 96 -18.00 -7.21 0.18
C SER A 96 -19.51 -7.44 0.24
N LYS A 97 -19.95 -8.33 1.13
CA LYS A 97 -21.36 -8.75 1.17
C LYS A 97 -22.30 -7.57 1.32
N ALA A 98 -23.15 -7.39 0.31
CA ALA A 98 -24.15 -6.33 0.30
C ALA A 98 -25.12 -6.49 1.49
N GLY A 99 -25.48 -5.37 2.12
CA GLY A 99 -26.35 -5.34 3.30
C GLY A 99 -25.65 -5.70 4.63
N ILE A 100 -24.43 -6.24 4.61
CA ILE A 100 -23.64 -6.54 5.82
C ILE A 100 -22.46 -5.57 5.92
N ALA A 101 -21.66 -5.46 4.88
CA ALA A 101 -20.51 -4.58 4.82
C ALA A 101 -20.94 -3.16 4.45
N THR A 102 -21.31 -2.37 5.46
CA THR A 102 -21.71 -0.96 5.30
C THR A 102 -20.74 -0.06 6.08
N ASN A 103 -20.76 1.24 5.81
CA ASN A 103 -19.93 2.20 6.54
C ASN A 103 -20.44 2.44 7.97
N GLU A 104 -21.70 2.17 8.23
CA GLU A 104 -22.34 2.28 9.55
C GLU A 104 -22.00 1.08 10.45
N ASN A 105 -21.72 -0.09 9.86
CA ASN A 105 -21.30 -1.28 10.59
C ASN A 105 -19.77 -1.32 10.66
N GLU A 106 -19.20 -0.61 11.62
CA GLU A 106 -17.72 -0.50 11.76
C GLU A 106 -17.04 -1.80 12.23
N THR A 107 -17.79 -2.83 12.60
CA THR A 107 -17.25 -4.10 13.11
C THR A 107 -17.44 -5.28 12.17
N TRP A 108 -18.05 -5.08 11.00
CA TRP A 108 -18.34 -6.16 10.06
C TRP A 108 -17.11 -7.00 9.66
N TYR A 109 -15.92 -6.38 9.65
CA TYR A 109 -14.66 -7.02 9.26
C TYR A 109 -13.92 -7.70 10.42
N THR A 110 -14.33 -7.50 11.67
CA THR A 110 -13.74 -8.12 12.87
C THR A 110 -14.65 -9.18 13.51
N ASP A 111 -15.94 -9.18 13.19
CA ASP A 111 -16.86 -10.21 13.66
C ASP A 111 -16.90 -11.38 12.65
N PRO A 112 -16.49 -12.62 13.04
CA PRO A 112 -16.53 -13.79 12.17
C PRO A 112 -17.90 -14.09 11.53
N LYS A 113 -18.99 -13.63 12.13
CA LYS A 113 -20.35 -13.84 11.60
C LYS A 113 -20.69 -12.93 10.43
N THR A 114 -20.06 -11.77 10.37
CA THR A 114 -20.30 -10.75 9.34
C THR A 114 -19.13 -10.58 8.37
N ASN A 115 -17.92 -11.04 8.75
CA ASN A 115 -16.77 -11.10 7.85
C ASN A 115 -16.88 -12.32 6.92
N LEU A 116 -17.81 -12.23 5.97
CA LEU A 116 -17.97 -13.28 4.96
C LEU A 116 -16.87 -13.19 3.91
N ALA A 117 -16.30 -14.32 3.57
CA ALA A 117 -15.24 -14.44 2.57
C ALA A 117 -15.69 -15.30 1.38
N ASN A 118 -15.26 -14.95 0.18
CA ASN A 118 -15.43 -15.73 -1.03
C ASN A 118 -14.10 -16.31 -1.54
N GLY A 119 -13.03 -16.19 -0.74
CA GLY A 119 -11.70 -16.73 -0.99
C GLY A 119 -11.49 -18.13 -0.40
N ALA A 120 -10.24 -18.59 -0.46
CA ALA A 120 -9.82 -19.91 0.00
C ALA A 120 -10.03 -20.15 1.49
N PHE A 121 -10.04 -19.09 2.30
CA PHE A 121 -10.19 -19.14 3.75
C PHE A 121 -11.23 -18.13 4.22
N TYR A 122 -11.85 -18.41 5.37
CA TYR A 122 -12.76 -17.52 6.07
C TYR A 122 -12.39 -17.42 7.56
N MET A 123 -12.68 -16.29 8.17
CA MET A 123 -12.35 -16.03 9.57
C MET A 123 -13.32 -16.76 10.51
N THR A 124 -12.79 -17.46 11.51
CA THR A 124 -13.57 -18.17 12.54
C THR A 124 -13.45 -17.56 13.92
N GLU A 125 -12.37 -16.80 14.16
CA GLU A 125 -12.11 -16.17 15.45
C GLU A 125 -11.28 -14.89 15.21
N TYR A 126 -11.56 -13.85 15.97
CA TYR A 126 -10.76 -12.62 15.97
C TYR A 126 -10.62 -12.14 17.42
N VAL A 127 -9.39 -11.99 17.87
CA VAL A 127 -9.05 -11.41 19.18
C VAL A 127 -8.22 -10.17 18.94
N GLN A 128 -8.81 -9.01 19.20
CA GLN A 128 -8.23 -7.71 18.93
C GLN A 128 -6.83 -7.57 19.53
N GLY A 129 -5.87 -7.16 18.74
CA GLY A 129 -4.47 -6.95 19.14
C GLY A 129 -3.70 -8.23 19.47
N GLN A 130 -4.28 -9.42 19.28
CA GLN A 130 -3.60 -10.68 19.58
C GLN A 130 -3.49 -11.59 18.36
N TYR A 131 -4.61 -12.04 17.81
CA TYR A 131 -4.61 -12.95 16.67
C TYR A 131 -5.96 -13.03 15.96
N TYR A 132 -5.97 -13.64 14.79
CA TYR A 132 -7.19 -14.18 14.17
C TYR A 132 -6.93 -15.58 13.60
N LYS A 133 -8.02 -16.36 13.52
CA LYS A 133 -7.98 -17.72 12.95
C LYS A 133 -8.80 -17.77 11.68
N LEU A 134 -8.27 -18.48 10.72
CA LEU A 134 -8.91 -18.76 9.45
C LEU A 134 -9.06 -20.25 9.27
N LYS A 135 -10.16 -20.67 8.63
CA LYS A 135 -10.38 -22.04 8.17
C LYS A 135 -10.55 -22.08 6.66
N LYS A 136 -10.20 -23.21 6.07
CA LYS A 136 -10.47 -23.53 4.68
C LYS A 136 -11.95 -23.35 4.37
N ASN A 137 -12.24 -22.60 3.32
CA ASN A 137 -13.60 -22.33 2.86
C ASN A 137 -14.07 -23.45 1.93
N PRO A 138 -15.01 -24.32 2.36
CA PRO A 138 -15.51 -25.40 1.51
C PRO A 138 -16.34 -24.88 0.33
N ASN A 139 -16.79 -23.62 0.38
CA ASN A 139 -17.55 -22.96 -0.67
C ASN A 139 -16.67 -22.22 -1.69
N TYR A 140 -15.34 -22.22 -1.50
CA TYR A 140 -14.42 -21.63 -2.45
C TYR A 140 -14.44 -22.43 -3.76
N TYR A 141 -14.53 -21.75 -4.89
CA TYR A 141 -14.69 -22.39 -6.20
C TYR A 141 -13.50 -23.33 -6.59
N ASP A 142 -12.38 -23.19 -5.93
CA ASP A 142 -11.14 -23.95 -6.18
C ASP A 142 -10.67 -24.65 -4.88
N ALA A 143 -11.62 -25.03 -4.01
CA ALA A 143 -11.35 -25.60 -2.68
C ALA A 143 -10.46 -26.86 -2.72
N ASP A 144 -10.56 -27.66 -3.79
CA ASP A 144 -9.76 -28.88 -3.97
C ASP A 144 -8.25 -28.58 -4.12
N LYS A 145 -7.87 -27.35 -4.48
CA LYS A 145 -6.48 -26.91 -4.59
C LYS A 145 -5.94 -26.28 -3.30
N VAL A 146 -6.75 -26.19 -2.27
CA VAL A 146 -6.35 -25.61 -0.98
C VAL A 146 -5.90 -26.74 -0.06
N TYR A 147 -4.62 -26.74 0.29
CA TYR A 147 -3.99 -27.80 1.09
C TYR A 147 -4.05 -27.54 2.60
N LEU A 148 -3.99 -26.28 3.03
CA LEU A 148 -4.06 -25.92 4.44
C LEU A 148 -5.51 -25.93 4.92
N GLU A 149 -5.75 -26.49 6.09
CA GLU A 149 -7.08 -26.54 6.71
C GLU A 149 -7.32 -25.34 7.62
N ASP A 150 -6.30 -24.94 8.40
CA ASP A 150 -6.36 -23.85 9.37
C ASP A 150 -5.14 -22.95 9.26
N ILE A 151 -5.33 -21.65 9.49
CA ILE A 151 -4.26 -20.65 9.58
C ILE A 151 -4.53 -19.80 10.82
N THR A 152 -3.51 -19.65 11.69
CA THR A 152 -3.55 -18.69 12.79
C THR A 152 -2.58 -17.56 12.50
N VAL A 153 -3.07 -16.33 12.47
CA VAL A 153 -2.23 -15.13 12.30
C VAL A 153 -2.12 -14.41 13.63
N LYS A 154 -0.91 -14.32 14.18
CA LYS A 154 -0.61 -13.59 15.41
C LYS A 154 -0.16 -12.17 15.11
N PHE A 155 -0.63 -11.21 15.88
CA PHE A 155 -0.15 -9.83 15.84
C PHE A 155 1.06 -9.69 16.76
N ILE A 156 2.24 -9.53 16.20
CA ILE A 156 3.50 -9.36 16.93
C ILE A 156 4.14 -8.08 16.39
N ASP A 157 4.05 -6.99 17.15
CA ASP A 157 4.49 -5.66 16.71
C ASP A 157 6.02 -5.54 16.67
N ASP A 158 6.72 -6.22 17.59
CA ASP A 158 8.17 -6.22 17.65
C ASP A 158 8.75 -7.28 16.70
N ALA A 159 9.55 -6.82 15.73
CA ALA A 159 10.13 -7.70 14.71
C ALA A 159 11.11 -8.74 15.29
N THR A 160 11.82 -8.40 16.38
CA THR A 160 12.73 -9.33 17.07
C THR A 160 11.96 -10.42 17.81
N ALA A 161 10.83 -10.06 18.42
CA ALA A 161 9.93 -11.03 19.05
C ALA A 161 9.32 -11.97 18.01
N ALA A 162 8.95 -11.48 16.81
CA ALA A 162 8.45 -12.32 15.72
C ALA A 162 9.50 -13.35 15.25
N VAL A 163 10.75 -12.94 15.11
CA VAL A 163 11.87 -13.86 14.78
C VAL A 163 12.11 -14.87 15.91
N SER A 164 12.00 -14.44 17.17
CA SER A 164 12.12 -15.36 18.31
C SER A 164 11.02 -16.41 18.33
N ALA A 165 9.77 -16.02 18.04
CA ALA A 165 8.63 -16.94 17.92
C ALA A 165 8.85 -17.96 16.78
N TYR A 166 9.44 -17.53 15.65
CA TYR A 166 9.85 -18.45 14.58
C TYR A 166 10.94 -19.43 15.04
N LYS A 167 12.01 -18.95 15.67
CA LYS A 167 13.11 -19.80 16.17
C LYS A 167 12.67 -20.82 17.23
N THR A 168 11.61 -20.54 17.98
CA THR A 168 11.03 -21.44 18.98
C THR A 168 9.90 -22.32 18.44
N ASN A 169 9.64 -22.29 17.14
CA ASN A 169 8.53 -22.98 16.49
C ASN A 169 7.12 -22.60 17.02
N GLU A 170 6.99 -21.40 17.52
CA GLU A 170 5.69 -20.84 17.93
C GLU A 170 4.88 -20.33 16.72
N VAL A 171 5.60 -19.91 15.66
CA VAL A 171 5.03 -19.56 14.35
C VAL A 171 5.87 -20.22 13.25
N ASP A 172 5.22 -20.58 12.16
CA ASP A 172 5.85 -21.23 10.99
C ASP A 172 6.40 -20.20 9.99
N PHE A 173 5.97 -18.95 10.08
CA PHE A 173 6.31 -17.88 9.15
C PHE A 173 6.34 -16.53 9.86
N ALA A 174 7.39 -15.74 9.62
CA ALA A 174 7.53 -14.37 10.13
C ALA A 174 7.78 -13.40 8.98
N THR A 175 7.17 -12.21 9.05
CA THR A 175 7.34 -11.10 8.10
C THR A 175 8.00 -9.90 8.78
N ASN A 176 8.38 -8.88 8.00
CA ASN A 176 8.98 -7.63 8.52
C ASN A 176 10.24 -7.90 9.34
N LEU A 177 11.18 -8.64 8.77
CA LEU A 177 12.39 -9.07 9.45
C LEU A 177 13.31 -7.89 9.77
N PRO A 178 13.94 -7.84 10.98
CA PRO A 178 14.97 -6.85 11.29
C PRO A 178 16.21 -7.01 10.41
N ALA A 179 16.95 -5.92 10.19
CA ALA A 179 18.13 -5.92 9.32
C ALA A 179 19.19 -6.99 9.72
N TYR A 180 19.38 -7.25 11.00
CA TYR A 180 20.35 -8.26 11.45
C TYR A 180 19.97 -9.69 11.04
N VAL A 181 18.70 -9.99 10.89
CA VAL A 181 18.22 -11.31 10.45
C VAL A 181 18.61 -11.57 9.01
N MET A 182 18.63 -10.53 8.17
CA MET A 182 19.05 -10.64 6.78
C MET A 182 20.49 -11.20 6.69
N SER A 183 21.43 -10.68 7.48
CA SER A 183 22.80 -11.18 7.50
C SER A 183 22.92 -12.57 8.12
N GLU A 184 22.14 -12.89 9.16
CA GLU A 184 22.14 -14.20 9.82
C GLU A 184 21.59 -15.32 8.92
N TYR A 185 20.58 -15.00 8.09
CA TYR A 185 19.90 -15.98 7.24
C TYR A 185 20.29 -15.90 5.77
N GLN A 186 21.17 -14.99 5.38
CA GLN A 186 21.63 -14.88 4.00
C GLN A 186 22.16 -16.23 3.47
N GLY A 187 21.60 -16.67 2.35
CA GLY A 187 21.93 -17.95 1.71
C GLY A 187 21.31 -19.18 2.34
N LYS A 188 20.52 -19.05 3.41
CA LYS A 188 19.73 -20.17 3.98
C LYS A 188 18.40 -20.31 3.25
N SER A 189 17.87 -21.53 3.19
CA SER A 189 16.59 -21.84 2.55
C SER A 189 15.37 -21.23 3.25
N ASP A 190 15.52 -20.89 4.52
CA ASP A 190 14.46 -20.30 5.36
C ASP A 190 14.17 -18.84 5.04
N LEU A 191 15.14 -18.15 4.41
CA LEU A 191 14.97 -16.76 3.98
C LEU A 191 14.45 -16.70 2.56
N VAL A 192 13.23 -16.20 2.40
CA VAL A 192 12.62 -15.96 1.08
C VAL A 192 12.55 -14.47 0.84
N LEU A 193 13.33 -13.98 -0.13
CA LEU A 193 13.28 -12.60 -0.59
C LEU A 193 12.42 -12.49 -1.84
N GLN A 194 11.40 -11.66 -1.76
CA GLN A 194 10.53 -11.37 -2.89
C GLN A 194 10.69 -9.91 -3.31
N PRO A 195 11.08 -9.62 -4.56
CA PRO A 195 11.16 -8.25 -5.05
C PRO A 195 9.83 -7.51 -4.88
N ASN A 196 9.88 -6.33 -4.28
CA ASN A 196 8.72 -5.47 -4.10
C ASN A 196 8.81 -4.25 -5.02
N ILE A 197 7.69 -3.87 -5.64
CA ILE A 197 7.57 -2.69 -6.52
C ILE A 197 7.16 -1.48 -5.65
N THR A 198 7.99 -1.16 -4.67
CA THR A 198 7.74 -0.06 -3.74
C THR A 198 8.92 0.90 -3.72
N THR A 199 8.65 2.20 -3.69
CA THR A 199 9.67 3.23 -3.47
C THR A 199 9.36 3.95 -2.16
N ARG A 200 10.34 3.99 -1.26
CA ARG A 200 10.29 4.84 -0.06
C ARG A 200 10.79 6.23 -0.42
N PHE A 201 10.07 7.25 0.01
CA PHE A 201 10.38 8.63 -0.34
C PHE A 201 9.93 9.59 0.77
N ILE A 202 10.50 10.80 0.77
CA ILE A 202 10.13 11.88 1.67
C ILE A 202 9.15 12.81 0.95
N LEU A 203 7.98 13.05 1.54
CA LEU A 203 7.01 14.03 1.05
C LEU A 203 7.26 15.40 1.66
N PHE A 204 7.30 16.41 0.83
CA PHE A 204 7.35 17.82 1.27
C PHE A 204 5.96 18.44 1.22
N ASN A 205 5.58 19.17 2.27
CA ASN A 205 4.40 20.03 2.20
C ASN A 205 4.71 21.27 1.35
N VAL A 206 4.41 21.19 0.07
CA VAL A 206 4.73 22.24 -0.91
C VAL A 206 3.90 23.52 -0.76
N THR A 207 2.89 23.52 0.11
CA THR A 207 2.06 24.71 0.39
C THR A 207 2.64 25.60 1.49
N LYS A 208 3.67 25.13 2.22
CA LYS A 208 4.27 25.84 3.35
C LYS A 208 5.75 26.10 3.14
N ALA A 209 6.22 27.26 3.63
CA ALA A 209 7.65 27.56 3.70
C ALA A 209 8.35 26.57 4.67
N PRO A 210 9.61 26.20 4.40
CA PRO A 210 10.45 26.57 3.27
C PRO A 210 10.20 25.71 2.02
N PHE A 211 9.30 24.71 2.08
CA PHE A 211 9.11 23.69 1.05
C PHE A 211 8.25 24.14 -0.14
N ASN A 212 7.63 25.31 -0.08
CA ASN A 212 7.01 25.95 -1.25
C ASN A 212 8.06 26.41 -2.30
N ASN A 213 9.34 26.52 -1.92
CA ASN A 213 10.46 26.82 -2.82
C ASN A 213 11.04 25.51 -3.40
N ASP A 214 11.07 25.39 -4.73
CA ASP A 214 11.58 24.21 -5.43
C ASP A 214 13.09 24.00 -5.23
N LYS A 215 13.88 25.09 -5.12
CA LYS A 215 15.32 25.03 -4.87
C LYS A 215 15.62 24.38 -3.51
N VAL A 216 14.80 24.66 -2.48
CA VAL A 216 14.93 24.02 -1.16
C VAL A 216 14.67 22.50 -1.26
N ARG A 217 13.58 22.10 -1.93
CA ARG A 217 13.26 20.68 -2.10
C ARG A 217 14.35 19.94 -2.87
N ARG A 218 14.85 20.54 -3.95
CA ARG A 218 15.95 19.97 -4.75
C ARG A 218 17.24 19.88 -3.95
N ALA A 219 17.60 20.92 -3.20
CA ALA A 219 18.78 20.92 -2.34
C ALA A 219 18.75 19.77 -1.33
N ILE A 220 17.63 19.58 -0.61
CA ILE A 220 17.50 18.49 0.35
C ILE A 220 17.60 17.14 -0.36
N SER A 221 16.94 16.99 -1.50
CA SER A 221 17.00 15.73 -2.26
C SER A 221 18.42 15.39 -2.73
N MET A 222 19.21 16.39 -3.12
CA MET A 222 20.60 16.23 -3.57
C MET A 222 21.58 16.02 -2.41
N ALA A 223 21.20 16.40 -1.19
CA ALA A 223 22.03 16.22 0.01
C ALA A 223 21.98 14.80 0.60
N LEU A 224 20.96 14.02 0.25
CA LEU A 224 20.74 12.70 0.84
C LEU A 224 21.62 11.65 0.16
N SER A 225 22.50 11.00 0.94
CA SER A 225 23.21 9.81 0.49
C SER A 225 22.30 8.58 0.58
N ARG A 226 21.69 8.23 -0.53
CA ARG A 226 20.75 7.10 -0.62
C ARG A 226 21.43 5.78 -0.36
N ALA A 227 22.67 5.63 -0.82
CA ALA A 227 23.46 4.42 -0.61
C ALA A 227 23.75 4.18 0.88
N GLU A 228 24.10 5.23 1.61
CA GLU A 228 24.35 5.10 3.07
C GLU A 228 23.07 4.86 3.86
N ILE A 229 21.94 5.46 3.44
CA ILE A 229 20.63 5.16 4.04
C ILE A 229 20.30 3.68 3.85
N CYS A 230 20.46 3.12 2.65
CA CYS A 230 20.19 1.70 2.38
C CYS A 230 21.07 0.78 3.26
N LYS A 231 22.37 1.06 3.40
CA LYS A 231 23.25 0.28 4.31
C LYS A 231 22.77 0.28 5.76
N THR A 232 22.17 1.37 6.21
CA THR A 232 21.68 1.49 7.59
C THR A 232 20.35 0.76 7.80
N VAL A 233 19.47 0.80 6.80
CA VAL A 233 18.12 0.22 6.89
C VAL A 233 18.14 -1.29 6.67
N GLY A 234 19.02 -1.79 5.81
CA GLY A 234 19.19 -3.22 5.53
C GLY A 234 19.56 -3.51 4.08
N ASP A 235 20.17 -4.64 3.85
CA ASP A 235 20.72 -5.08 2.55
C ASP A 235 19.62 -5.42 1.50
N ASP A 236 18.36 -5.45 1.89
CA ASP A 236 17.21 -5.68 1.03
C ASP A 236 16.70 -4.41 0.33
N TYR A 237 17.31 -3.25 0.63
CA TYR A 237 16.98 -1.96 0.03
C TYR A 237 17.98 -1.57 -1.04
N GLU A 238 17.47 -1.09 -2.17
CA GLU A 238 18.28 -0.54 -3.24
C GLU A 238 18.14 1.00 -3.31
N ALA A 239 19.26 1.70 -3.40
CA ALA A 239 19.26 3.13 -3.62
C ALA A 239 18.62 3.48 -4.97
N SER A 240 17.72 4.46 -4.99
CA SER A 240 17.06 4.92 -6.22
C SER A 240 17.14 6.43 -6.37
N THR A 241 17.50 6.87 -7.57
CA THR A 241 17.45 8.29 -7.98
C THR A 241 16.12 8.66 -8.62
N GLN A 242 15.16 7.72 -8.64
CA GLN A 242 13.87 7.85 -9.31
C GLN A 242 12.72 7.53 -8.36
N PHE A 243 11.55 8.12 -8.66
CA PHE A 243 10.30 7.85 -7.93
C PHE A 243 9.68 6.51 -8.33
N ILE A 244 9.79 6.13 -9.60
CA ILE A 244 9.24 4.86 -10.11
C ILE A 244 10.19 3.73 -9.72
N ALA A 245 9.63 2.68 -9.10
CA ALA A 245 10.41 1.54 -8.63
C ALA A 245 11.15 0.85 -9.79
N LYS A 246 12.39 0.42 -9.53
CA LYS A 246 13.34 -0.14 -10.51
C LYS A 246 12.78 -1.29 -11.35
N TYR A 247 11.87 -2.08 -10.80
CA TYR A 247 11.32 -3.26 -11.49
C TYR A 247 10.06 -2.97 -12.32
N MET A 248 9.59 -1.73 -12.34
CA MET A 248 8.46 -1.33 -13.19
C MET A 248 8.86 -1.33 -14.66
N LEU A 249 8.06 -2.03 -15.47
CA LEU A 249 8.24 -2.01 -16.92
C LEU A 249 7.76 -0.67 -17.50
N SER A 250 8.47 -0.20 -18.52
CA SER A 250 8.04 0.94 -19.33
C SER A 250 6.75 0.61 -20.08
N ASN A 251 5.85 1.58 -20.18
CA ASN A 251 4.64 1.46 -20.99
C ASN A 251 4.85 1.76 -22.48
N LEU A 252 6.10 2.03 -22.91
CA LEU A 252 6.44 2.32 -24.30
C LEU A 252 6.48 1.08 -25.19
N GLY A 253 6.16 -0.11 -24.65
CA GLY A 253 6.16 -1.36 -25.40
C GLY A 253 7.55 -1.91 -25.72
N THR A 254 8.60 -1.35 -25.14
CA THR A 254 10.01 -1.75 -25.39
C THR A 254 10.43 -3.00 -24.63
N GLY A 255 9.64 -3.43 -23.62
CA GLY A 255 10.00 -4.50 -22.68
C GLY A 255 11.10 -4.13 -21.70
N LYS A 256 11.59 -2.88 -21.72
CA LYS A 256 12.62 -2.36 -20.81
C LYS A 256 11.97 -1.87 -19.50
N LYS A 257 12.80 -1.73 -18.47
CA LYS A 257 12.39 -1.08 -17.22
C LYS A 257 12.29 0.43 -17.46
N PHE A 258 11.33 1.07 -16.77
CA PHE A 258 11.16 2.51 -16.83
C PHE A 258 12.44 3.26 -16.38
N SER A 259 13.12 2.74 -15.35
CA SER A 259 14.39 3.29 -14.85
C SER A 259 15.48 3.35 -15.91
N ASP A 260 15.54 2.35 -16.79
CA ASP A 260 16.59 2.27 -17.83
C ASP A 260 16.34 3.28 -18.97
N GLU A 261 15.08 3.67 -19.16
CA GLU A 261 14.68 4.60 -20.24
C GLU A 261 14.63 6.06 -19.77
N SER A 262 14.27 6.32 -18.51
CA SER A 262 14.10 7.69 -18.00
C SER A 262 15.40 8.34 -17.51
N GLY A 263 16.45 7.55 -17.25
CA GLY A 263 17.71 8.04 -16.68
C GLY A 263 17.57 8.50 -15.23
N GLU A 264 18.62 9.07 -14.69
CA GLU A 264 18.65 9.60 -13.31
C GLU A 264 17.85 10.91 -13.19
N MET A 265 16.97 11.00 -12.20
CA MET A 265 16.19 12.22 -11.93
C MET A 265 16.89 13.15 -10.94
N VAL A 266 17.63 12.59 -10.00
CA VAL A 266 18.34 13.34 -8.95
C VAL A 266 19.71 12.69 -8.71
N THR A 267 20.78 13.47 -8.81
CA THR A 267 22.14 13.09 -8.42
C THR A 267 22.50 13.68 -7.07
N GLU A 268 23.31 12.98 -6.28
CA GLU A 268 23.86 13.50 -5.04
C GLU A 268 24.95 14.53 -5.35
N ASP A 269 24.81 15.75 -4.85
CA ASP A 269 25.76 16.86 -5.08
C ASP A 269 25.67 17.89 -3.95
N ILE A 270 26.61 17.79 -3.01
CA ILE A 270 26.69 18.69 -1.85
C ILE A 270 27.05 20.12 -2.24
N ALA A 271 27.88 20.31 -3.28
CA ALA A 271 28.24 21.66 -3.73
C ALA A 271 27.01 22.38 -4.34
N LYS A 272 26.26 21.66 -5.18
CA LYS A 272 25.01 22.17 -5.74
C LYS A 272 23.94 22.39 -4.68
N THR A 273 23.86 21.51 -3.67
CA THR A 273 22.98 21.68 -2.50
C THR A 273 23.21 23.04 -1.82
N LYS A 274 24.48 23.37 -1.50
CA LYS A 274 24.83 24.65 -0.86
C LYS A 274 24.48 25.86 -1.74
N SER A 275 24.73 25.77 -3.05
CA SER A 275 24.36 26.81 -4.00
C SER A 275 22.85 27.04 -4.03
N LEU A 276 22.05 25.96 -4.15
CA LEU A 276 20.59 26.04 -4.19
C LEU A 276 19.98 26.60 -2.89
N LEU A 277 20.53 26.24 -1.73
CA LEU A 277 20.11 26.83 -0.45
C LEU A 277 20.45 28.30 -0.35
N ALA A 278 21.64 28.72 -0.79
CA ALA A 278 22.03 30.14 -0.82
C ALA A 278 21.12 30.96 -1.76
N GLU A 279 20.83 30.41 -2.95
CA GLU A 279 19.88 31.02 -3.90
C GLU A 279 18.45 31.12 -3.37
N ALA A 280 18.07 30.19 -2.47
CA ALA A 280 16.77 30.16 -1.79
C ALA A 280 16.71 31.11 -0.56
N GLY A 281 17.80 31.83 -0.26
CA GLY A 281 17.87 32.77 0.87
C GLY A 281 18.46 32.17 2.16
N TYR A 282 19.05 30.96 2.10
CA TYR A 282 19.63 30.25 3.24
C TYR A 282 21.13 29.96 3.04
N PRO A 283 21.99 30.98 2.88
CA PRO A 283 23.42 30.79 2.66
C PRO A 283 24.04 30.03 3.85
N ASN A 284 24.72 28.92 3.58
CA ASN A 284 25.29 28.05 4.62
C ASN A 284 24.26 27.57 5.68
N GLY A 285 22.97 27.51 5.32
CA GLY A 285 21.89 27.14 6.22
C GLY A 285 21.42 28.24 7.17
N ALA A 286 22.01 29.45 7.10
CA ALA A 286 21.63 30.57 7.96
C ALA A 286 20.15 30.94 7.76
N GLY A 287 19.40 31.01 8.86
CA GLY A 287 17.97 31.37 8.83
C GLY A 287 17.04 30.23 8.36
N PHE A 288 17.56 29.04 8.09
CA PHE A 288 16.68 27.90 7.75
C PHE A 288 15.80 27.53 8.95
N PRO A 289 14.49 27.46 8.79
CA PRO A 289 13.60 27.21 9.92
C PRO A 289 13.71 25.77 10.42
N THR A 290 13.36 25.55 11.68
CA THR A 290 13.13 24.20 12.19
C THR A 290 11.94 23.56 11.47
N VAL A 291 12.13 22.35 10.98
CA VAL A 291 11.11 21.59 10.28
C VAL A 291 10.78 20.33 11.06
N THR A 292 9.51 19.92 11.03
CA THR A 292 9.05 18.69 11.64
C THR A 292 8.95 17.60 10.57
N TYR A 293 9.58 16.47 10.81
CA TYR A 293 9.46 15.27 9.99
C TYR A 293 8.58 14.26 10.70
N ASN A 294 7.46 13.88 10.06
CA ASN A 294 6.56 12.85 10.55
C ASN A 294 6.85 11.53 9.83
N TYR A 295 6.94 10.46 10.57
CA TYR A 295 7.18 9.11 10.04
C TYR A 295 6.36 8.07 10.80
N PRO A 296 6.02 6.92 10.19
CA PRO A 296 5.39 5.80 10.89
C PRO A 296 6.27 5.29 12.03
N ASN A 297 5.68 5.01 13.19
CA ASN A 297 6.42 4.52 14.36
C ASN A 297 6.80 3.05 14.21
N ASN A 298 7.73 2.77 13.31
CA ASN A 298 8.34 1.46 13.13
C ASN A 298 9.87 1.59 13.07
N GLU A 299 10.57 0.49 13.27
CA GLU A 299 12.03 0.46 13.35
C GLU A 299 12.71 0.91 12.05
N GLN A 300 12.21 0.48 10.91
CA GLN A 300 12.79 0.80 9.60
C GLN A 300 12.71 2.30 9.29
N ASP A 301 11.56 2.94 9.54
CA ASP A 301 11.41 4.37 9.31
C ASP A 301 12.21 5.21 10.32
N LYS A 302 12.40 4.71 11.56
CA LYS A 302 13.33 5.31 12.54
C LYS A 302 14.78 5.28 12.05
N LEU A 303 15.25 4.16 11.50
CA LEU A 303 16.61 4.04 10.97
C LEU A 303 16.80 4.98 9.77
N CYS A 304 15.85 5.09 8.86
CA CYS A 304 15.88 6.07 7.78
C CYS A 304 16.04 7.50 8.31
N LEU A 305 15.27 7.87 9.35
CA LEU A 305 15.33 9.20 9.96
C LEU A 305 16.68 9.47 10.64
N LEU A 306 17.18 8.53 11.43
CA LEU A 306 18.44 8.71 12.18
C LEU A 306 19.63 9.02 11.26
N TYR A 307 19.65 8.43 10.06
CA TYR A 307 20.69 8.68 9.09
C TYR A 307 20.49 9.99 8.30
N THR A 308 19.25 10.41 8.08
CA THR A 308 18.96 11.68 7.40
C THR A 308 19.11 12.90 8.31
N SER A 309 19.19 12.70 9.64
CA SER A 309 19.39 13.76 10.61
C SER A 309 20.84 13.78 11.07
N PRO A 310 21.62 14.86 10.84
CA PRO A 310 22.97 14.95 11.36
C PRO A 310 22.93 14.85 12.88
N SER A 311 23.64 13.87 13.42
CA SER A 311 23.78 13.69 14.87
C SER A 311 24.33 14.98 15.50
N PRO A 312 23.85 15.39 16.68
CA PRO A 312 24.47 16.48 17.44
C PRO A 312 25.97 16.26 17.75
N ARG A 313 26.45 15.00 17.58
CA ARG A 313 27.86 14.64 17.78
C ARG A 313 28.77 14.95 16.60
N ASP A 314 28.22 15.17 15.41
CA ASP A 314 29.00 15.44 14.18
C ASP A 314 29.15 16.95 13.90
N ARG A 315 28.86 17.78 14.89
CA ARG A 315 29.08 19.25 14.86
C ARG A 315 30.40 19.63 15.48
N THR A 316 31.48 18.99 15.11
CA THR A 316 32.82 19.47 15.43
C THR A 316 33.61 19.72 14.16
#